data_45ee033a79ba97b1fe491dc2b38a568d
#
_entry.id   45ee033a79ba97b1fe491dc2b38a568d
#
_cell.length_a   1.000
_cell.length_b   1.000
_cell.length_c   1.000
_cell.angle_alpha   90.00
_cell.angle_beta   90.00
_cell.angle_gamma   90.00
#
_symmetry.space_group_name_H-M   'P 1'
#
loop_
_entity.id
_entity.type
_entity.pdbx_description
1 polymer ?
#
loop_
_entity_poly.entity_id
_entity_poly.type
_entity_poly.pdbx_seq_one_letter_code
_entity_poly.pdbx_strand_id
1 'polypeptide(L)'
;MLERHAAGKLRRAFTLEEYNTIIDRLEAVREGLEKPNFNDIKMLKMYSITTDYTDGLKYLVKLTKKDVENPHHLQSSLSNDDLIDRERFIPIENLFPLINTAHLETKHGKRDTLMKKLREMKVANAGRDTVLLFLSLCDVCVKERENCQ
;
A
#
# COMPACT_ATOMS: atom_id res chain seq x y z
N MET A 1 -5.03 -19.82 -0.38
CA MET A 1 -4.66 -19.93 1.01
C MET A 1 -4.06 -18.67 1.59
N LEU A 2 -3.12 -18.08 0.91
CA LEU A 2 -2.69 -16.74 1.20
C LEU A 2 -3.87 -15.78 1.21
N GLU A 3 -4.82 -16.00 0.34
CA GLU A 3 -5.94 -15.11 0.18
C GLU A 3 -6.83 -15.01 1.40
N ARG A 4 -7.09 -16.09 2.10
CA ARG A 4 -8.01 -16.06 3.23
C ARG A 4 -7.39 -15.56 4.50
N HIS A 5 -6.29 -16.15 4.90
CA HIS A 5 -5.62 -15.75 6.12
C HIS A 5 -4.95 -14.41 5.97
N ALA A 6 -4.42 -14.16 4.80
CA ALA A 6 -3.84 -12.87 4.52
C ALA A 6 -4.90 -11.77 4.56
N ALA A 7 -6.09 -12.00 4.00
CA ALA A 7 -7.16 -11.00 4.01
C ALA A 7 -7.63 -10.66 5.42
N GLY A 8 -7.62 -11.63 6.35
CA GLY A 8 -7.98 -11.39 7.74
C GLY A 8 -6.90 -10.67 8.53
N LYS A 9 -5.65 -10.97 8.27
CA LYS A 9 -4.50 -10.40 8.98
C LYS A 9 -3.86 -9.23 8.24
N LEU A 10 -3.84 -9.31 6.92
CA LEU A 10 -3.25 -8.28 6.06
C LEU A 10 -4.34 -7.32 5.61
N ARG A 11 -4.80 -6.49 6.53
CA ARG A 11 -5.81 -5.49 6.22
C ARG A 11 -5.33 -4.62 5.06
N ARG A 12 -6.27 -4.33 4.15
CA ARG A 12 -6.01 -3.53 2.95
C ARG A 12 -5.03 -4.21 1.98
N ALA A 13 -5.07 -5.54 1.95
CA ALA A 13 -4.37 -6.30 0.92
C ALA A 13 -5.21 -6.26 -0.35
N PHE A 14 -4.62 -5.75 -1.42
CA PHE A 14 -5.26 -5.68 -2.73
C PHE A 14 -4.52 -6.60 -3.69
N THR A 15 -5.27 -7.40 -4.45
CA THR A 15 -4.66 -8.06 -5.60
C THR A 15 -4.38 -7.01 -6.68
N LEU A 16 -3.47 -7.29 -7.60
CA LEU A 16 -3.16 -6.34 -8.67
C LEU A 16 -4.41 -6.02 -9.50
N GLU A 17 -5.23 -7.03 -9.78
CA GLU A 17 -6.48 -6.85 -10.51
C GLU A 17 -7.45 -5.92 -9.76
N GLU A 18 -7.69 -6.18 -8.49
CA GLU A 18 -8.54 -5.33 -7.65
C GLU A 18 -8.00 -3.90 -7.59
N TYR A 19 -6.70 -3.77 -7.43
CA TYR A 19 -6.01 -2.49 -7.32
C TYR A 19 -6.22 -1.63 -8.57
N ASN A 20 -6.00 -2.23 -9.74
CA ASN A 20 -6.19 -1.54 -11.01
C ASN A 20 -7.67 -1.20 -11.24
N THR A 21 -8.56 -2.09 -10.88
CA THR A 21 -10.01 -1.85 -10.97
C THR A 21 -10.43 -0.66 -10.11
N ILE A 22 -9.91 -0.57 -8.89
CA ILE A 22 -10.19 0.55 -7.99
C ILE A 22 -9.68 1.86 -8.58
N ILE A 23 -8.46 1.87 -9.08
CA ILE A 23 -7.86 3.07 -9.68
C ILE A 23 -8.68 3.54 -10.89
N ASP A 24 -9.02 2.63 -11.80
CA ASP A 24 -9.79 2.95 -13.00
C ASP A 24 -11.16 3.50 -12.63
N ARG A 25 -11.81 2.90 -11.64
CA ARG A 25 -13.13 3.33 -11.18
C ARG A 25 -13.08 4.71 -10.55
N LEU A 26 -12.12 4.96 -9.67
CA LEU A 26 -12.00 6.25 -9.00
C LEU A 26 -11.65 7.36 -9.98
N GLU A 27 -10.83 7.08 -10.98
CA GLU A 27 -10.52 8.04 -12.03
C GLU A 27 -11.75 8.37 -12.86
N ALA A 28 -12.52 7.36 -13.27
CA ALA A 28 -13.74 7.56 -14.04
C ALA A 28 -14.75 8.42 -13.28
N VAL A 29 -14.91 8.17 -11.99
CA VAL A 29 -15.81 8.96 -11.14
C VAL A 29 -15.31 10.40 -11.02
N ARG A 30 -14.01 10.60 -10.81
CA ARG A 30 -13.43 11.95 -10.69
C ARG A 30 -13.53 12.76 -11.97
N GLU A 31 -13.38 12.12 -13.11
CA GLU A 31 -13.49 12.77 -14.41
C GLU A 31 -14.94 13.00 -14.85
N GLY A 32 -15.89 12.53 -14.05
CA GLY A 32 -17.31 12.70 -14.34
C GLY A 32 -17.84 11.75 -15.40
N LEU A 33 -17.06 10.72 -15.76
CA LEU A 33 -17.46 9.73 -16.77
C LEU A 33 -18.52 8.77 -16.21
N GLU A 34 -18.56 8.59 -14.90
CA GLU A 34 -19.52 7.73 -14.24
C GLU A 34 -20.02 8.39 -12.97
N LYS A 35 -21.30 8.13 -12.63
CA LYS A 35 -21.88 8.61 -11.38
C LYS A 35 -21.37 7.77 -10.22
N PRO A 36 -20.92 8.42 -9.12
CA PRO A 36 -20.46 7.68 -7.96
C PRO A 36 -21.61 6.96 -7.26
N ASN A 37 -21.40 5.68 -6.95
CA ASN A 37 -22.31 4.96 -6.06
C ASN A 37 -21.82 5.14 -4.61
N PHE A 38 -22.54 4.54 -3.64
CA PHE A 38 -22.19 4.66 -2.24
C PHE A 38 -20.76 4.17 -1.94
N ASN A 39 -20.36 3.07 -2.55
CA ASN A 39 -19.02 2.52 -2.36
C ASN A 39 -17.95 3.44 -2.92
N ASP A 40 -18.19 4.06 -4.07
CA ASP A 40 -17.26 5.01 -4.68
C ASP A 40 -17.03 6.21 -3.78
N ILE A 41 -18.09 6.75 -3.19
CA ILE A 41 -18.00 7.88 -2.26
C ILE A 41 -17.16 7.50 -1.04
N LYS A 42 -17.38 6.31 -0.51
CA LYS A 42 -16.61 5.80 0.61
C LYS A 42 -15.13 5.67 0.27
N MET A 43 -14.83 5.11 -0.91
CA MET A 43 -13.45 4.93 -1.37
C MET A 43 -12.74 6.27 -1.61
N LEU A 44 -13.45 7.25 -2.15
CA LEU A 44 -12.88 8.59 -2.37
C LEU A 44 -12.52 9.31 -1.06
N LYS A 45 -13.16 8.95 0.04
CA LYS A 45 -12.81 9.48 1.37
C LYS A 45 -11.58 8.79 1.96
N MET A 46 -11.28 7.59 1.52
CA MET A 46 -10.17 6.79 2.05
C MET A 46 -8.91 6.92 1.23
N TYR A 47 -9.03 7.05 -0.09
CA TYR A 47 -7.90 6.97 -1.01
C TYR A 47 -7.91 8.10 -2.03
N SER A 48 -6.73 8.47 -2.48
CA SER A 48 -6.53 9.27 -3.66
C SER A 48 -5.54 8.55 -4.59
N ILE A 49 -5.34 9.09 -5.78
CA ILE A 49 -4.46 8.48 -6.78
C ILE A 49 -3.30 9.43 -7.05
N THR A 50 -2.08 8.92 -7.00
CA THR A 50 -0.89 9.66 -7.40
C THR A 50 -0.17 8.91 -8.52
N THR A 51 0.53 9.64 -9.38
CA THR A 51 1.38 9.04 -10.41
C THR A 51 2.83 9.23 -9.98
N ASP A 52 3.59 8.14 -9.94
CA ASP A 52 5.01 8.22 -9.67
C ASP A 52 5.74 8.56 -10.96
N TYR A 53 6.48 9.66 -10.95
CA TYR A 53 7.20 10.12 -12.14
C TYR A 53 8.38 9.22 -12.52
N THR A 54 8.85 8.41 -11.58
CA THR A 54 9.99 7.52 -11.83
C THR A 54 9.60 6.31 -12.69
N ASP A 55 8.45 5.70 -12.41
CA ASP A 55 8.00 4.50 -13.12
C ASP A 55 6.74 4.73 -13.96
N GLY A 56 6.12 5.90 -13.83
CA GLY A 56 4.89 6.24 -14.54
C GLY A 56 3.65 5.49 -14.07
N LEU A 57 3.75 4.77 -12.97
CA LEU A 57 2.64 3.98 -12.44
C LEU A 57 1.77 4.80 -11.50
N LYS A 58 0.51 4.40 -11.40
CA LYS A 58 -0.46 5.02 -10.51
C LYS A 58 -0.57 4.23 -9.21
N TYR A 59 -0.65 4.94 -8.10
CA TYR A 59 -0.73 4.34 -6.78
C TYR A 59 -1.88 4.93 -5.98
N LEU A 60 -2.53 4.07 -5.16
CA LEU A 60 -3.50 4.52 -4.18
C LEU A 60 -2.74 5.08 -2.96
N VAL A 61 -3.15 6.26 -2.53
CA VAL A 61 -2.55 6.96 -1.40
C VAL A 61 -3.60 7.13 -0.32
N LYS A 62 -3.20 6.92 0.92
CA LYS A 62 -4.11 7.09 2.06
C LYS A 62 -4.41 8.56 2.30
N LEU A 63 -5.69 8.87 2.49
CA LEU A 63 -6.13 10.21 2.87
C LEU A 63 -6.26 10.31 4.39
N THR A 64 -5.97 11.49 4.93
CA THR A 64 -6.10 11.79 6.35
C THR A 64 -7.46 12.43 6.63
N LYS A 65 -7.81 12.56 7.90
CA LYS A 65 -9.03 13.27 8.30
C LYS A 65 -9.02 14.72 7.81
N LYS A 66 -7.88 15.38 7.85
CA LYS A 66 -7.74 16.76 7.35
C LYS A 66 -8.09 16.87 5.87
N ASP A 67 -7.66 15.89 5.08
CA ASP A 67 -7.96 15.86 3.65
C ASP A 67 -9.46 15.73 3.42
N VAL A 68 -10.11 14.86 4.18
CA VAL A 68 -11.55 14.59 4.04
C VAL A 68 -12.42 15.76 4.53
N GLU A 69 -11.96 16.47 5.54
CA GLU A 69 -12.66 17.64 6.10
C GLU A 69 -12.59 18.86 5.18
N ASN A 70 -11.70 18.85 4.20
CA ASN A 70 -11.63 19.91 3.20
C ASN A 70 -12.92 19.89 2.36
N PRO A 71 -13.68 21.01 2.29
CA PRO A 71 -14.93 21.04 1.53
C PRO A 71 -14.77 20.76 0.05
N HIS A 72 -13.57 20.93 -0.48
CA HIS A 72 -13.28 20.68 -1.89
C HIS A 72 -12.65 19.32 -2.16
N HIS A 73 -12.61 18.45 -1.15
CA HIS A 73 -11.98 17.14 -1.22
C HIS A 73 -12.42 16.31 -2.43
N LEU A 74 -13.71 16.29 -2.74
CA LEU A 74 -14.22 15.47 -3.86
C LEU A 74 -14.04 16.12 -5.22
N GLN A 75 -13.63 17.39 -5.27
CA GLN A 75 -13.55 18.14 -6.51
C GLN A 75 -12.16 18.33 -7.07
N SER A 76 -11.12 17.91 -6.38
CA SER A 76 -9.76 18.04 -6.92
C SER A 76 -8.74 18.62 -6.01
N SER A 77 -8.93 18.40 -4.79
CA SER A 77 -8.26 19.22 -3.85
C SER A 77 -6.77 19.00 -3.69
N LEU A 78 -6.26 17.84 -4.02
CA LEU A 78 -4.84 17.56 -3.81
C LEU A 78 -4.15 17.34 -5.14
N SER A 79 -3.07 18.09 -5.38
CA SER A 79 -2.23 17.90 -6.55
C SER A 79 -1.40 16.62 -6.41
N ASN A 80 -0.87 16.14 -7.54
CA ASN A 80 0.02 15.00 -7.51
C ASN A 80 1.26 15.29 -6.66
N ASP A 81 1.74 16.53 -6.67
CA ASP A 81 2.90 16.92 -5.87
C ASP A 81 2.63 16.82 -4.36
N ASP A 82 1.38 17.07 -3.94
CA ASP A 82 0.98 16.91 -2.54
C ASP A 82 0.92 15.44 -2.13
N LEU A 83 0.63 14.55 -3.06
CA LEU A 83 0.39 13.14 -2.79
C LEU A 83 1.61 12.24 -2.96
N ILE A 84 2.56 12.65 -3.79
CA ILE A 84 3.67 11.77 -4.19
C ILE A 84 4.58 11.36 -3.03
N ASP A 85 4.70 12.21 -2.01
CA ASP A 85 5.53 11.92 -0.83
C ASP A 85 4.79 11.17 0.27
N ARG A 86 3.51 10.90 0.07
CA ARG A 86 2.71 10.18 1.06
C ARG A 86 2.90 8.68 0.93
N GLU A 87 2.56 7.98 2.00
CA GLU A 87 2.55 6.53 1.99
C GLU A 87 1.53 6.03 0.96
N ARG A 88 1.92 5.02 0.20
CA ARG A 88 1.10 4.45 -0.87
C ARG A 88 0.82 2.98 -0.60
N PHE A 89 -0.33 2.51 -1.08
CA PHE A 89 -0.69 1.09 -0.99
C PHE A 89 -0.08 0.36 -2.18
N ILE A 90 0.40 -0.85 -1.94
CA ILE A 90 1.07 -1.67 -2.95
C ILE A 90 0.23 -2.95 -3.16
N PRO A 91 -0.04 -3.35 -4.41
CA PRO A 91 -0.72 -4.63 -4.66
C PRO A 91 0.08 -5.79 -4.06
N ILE A 92 -0.63 -6.81 -3.57
CA ILE A 92 0.01 -7.93 -2.87
C ILE A 92 1.04 -8.64 -3.73
N GLU A 93 0.82 -8.74 -5.05
CA GLU A 93 1.77 -9.37 -5.96
C GLU A 93 3.09 -8.61 -6.04
N ASN A 94 3.07 -7.29 -5.79
CA ASN A 94 4.25 -6.44 -5.80
C ASN A 94 4.81 -6.19 -4.39
N LEU A 95 4.00 -6.47 -3.37
CA LEU A 95 4.36 -6.16 -1.98
C LEU A 95 5.50 -7.05 -1.48
N PHE A 96 5.40 -8.36 -1.69
CA PHE A 96 6.42 -9.28 -1.22
C PHE A 96 7.78 -9.08 -1.91
N PRO A 97 7.85 -8.87 -3.25
CA PRO A 97 9.12 -8.50 -3.87
C PRO A 97 9.70 -7.21 -3.31
N LEU A 98 8.86 -6.23 -3.02
CA LEU A 98 9.30 -4.96 -2.43
C LEU A 98 9.85 -5.15 -1.01
N ILE A 99 9.16 -5.94 -0.19
CA ILE A 99 9.63 -6.28 1.15
C ILE A 99 10.95 -7.04 1.08
N ASN A 100 11.08 -7.95 0.10
CA ASN A 100 12.32 -8.69 -0.10
C ASN A 100 13.48 -7.75 -0.43
N THR A 101 13.27 -6.78 -1.30
CA THR A 101 14.28 -5.77 -1.62
C THR A 101 14.70 -5.01 -0.37
N ALA A 102 13.74 -4.55 0.42
CA ALA A 102 14.02 -3.85 1.66
C ALA A 102 14.76 -4.74 2.66
N HIS A 103 14.38 -6.01 2.74
CA HIS A 103 15.00 -6.98 3.64
C HIS A 103 16.47 -7.22 3.27
N LEU A 104 16.77 -7.34 1.98
CA LEU A 104 18.13 -7.50 1.50
C LEU A 104 18.96 -6.23 1.72
N GLU A 105 18.38 -5.06 1.51
CA GLU A 105 19.06 -3.79 1.75
C GLU A 105 19.41 -3.59 3.23
N THR A 106 18.62 -4.15 4.14
CA THR A 106 18.90 -4.11 5.57
C THR A 106 19.74 -5.29 6.05
N LYS A 107 20.30 -6.07 5.11
CA LYS A 107 21.11 -7.26 5.41
C LYS A 107 20.37 -8.25 6.29
N HIS A 108 19.19 -8.66 5.85
CA HIS A 108 18.28 -9.55 6.60
C HIS A 108 17.88 -8.98 7.95
N GLY A 109 17.56 -7.68 7.96
CA GLY A 109 17.11 -7.00 9.16
C GLY A 109 15.86 -7.64 9.75
N LYS A 110 15.73 -7.55 11.06
CA LYS A 110 14.60 -8.07 11.80
C LYS A 110 13.39 -7.16 11.66
N ARG A 111 12.29 -7.53 12.29
CA ARG A 111 10.99 -6.84 12.18
C ARG A 111 11.11 -5.31 12.24
N ASP A 112 11.70 -4.79 13.30
CA ASP A 112 11.71 -3.33 13.53
C ASP A 112 12.55 -2.60 12.49
N THR A 113 13.70 -3.15 12.13
CA THR A 113 14.57 -2.61 11.09
C THR A 113 13.88 -2.61 9.74
N LEU A 114 13.24 -3.72 9.41
CA LEU A 114 12.52 -3.88 8.16
C LEU A 114 11.30 -2.94 8.09
N MET A 115 10.54 -2.82 9.17
CA MET A 115 9.40 -1.91 9.23
C MET A 115 9.83 -0.45 9.05
N LYS A 116 10.96 -0.07 9.66
CA LYS A 116 11.52 1.27 9.48
C LYS A 116 11.88 1.53 8.03
N LYS A 117 12.54 0.56 7.38
CA LYS A 117 12.92 0.68 5.97
C LYS A 117 11.69 0.83 5.08
N LEU A 118 10.65 0.04 5.32
CA LEU A 118 9.41 0.12 4.55
C LEU A 118 8.70 1.47 4.73
N ARG A 119 8.75 2.04 5.92
CA ARG A 119 8.22 3.39 6.15
C ARG A 119 9.00 4.45 5.38
N GLU A 120 10.32 4.30 5.32
CA GLU A 120 11.16 5.19 4.51
C GLU A 120 10.84 5.07 3.02
N MET A 121 10.43 3.89 2.57
CA MET A 121 9.99 3.63 1.20
C MET A 121 8.54 4.05 0.95
N LYS A 122 7.86 4.59 1.95
CA LYS A 122 6.48 5.09 1.86
C LYS A 122 5.47 4.01 1.51
N VAL A 123 5.60 2.82 2.11
CA VAL A 123 4.65 1.71 1.93
C VAL A 123 3.61 1.76 3.03
N ALA A 124 2.32 1.91 2.66
CA ALA A 124 1.23 2.08 3.61
C ALA A 124 0.70 0.76 4.18
N ASN A 125 0.75 -0.31 3.38
CA ASN A 125 0.12 -1.58 3.74
C ASN A 125 1.10 -2.70 4.11
N ALA A 126 2.33 -2.35 4.49
CA ALA A 126 3.29 -3.30 5.02
C ALA A 126 3.33 -3.17 6.55
N GLY A 127 2.32 -3.70 7.21
CA GLY A 127 2.22 -3.67 8.66
C GLY A 127 3.01 -4.78 9.33
N ARG A 128 2.92 -4.83 10.65
CA ARG A 128 3.61 -5.82 11.47
C ARG A 128 3.33 -7.26 11.03
N ASP A 129 2.07 -7.59 10.80
CA ASP A 129 1.68 -8.96 10.44
C ASP A 129 2.26 -9.36 9.08
N THR A 130 2.25 -8.43 8.12
CA THR A 130 2.83 -8.65 6.79
C THR A 130 4.34 -8.91 6.90
N VAL A 131 5.03 -8.09 7.67
CA VAL A 131 6.48 -8.21 7.89
C VAL A 131 6.82 -9.53 8.58
N LEU A 132 6.07 -9.91 9.62
CA LEU A 132 6.29 -11.17 10.33
C LEU A 132 6.06 -12.37 9.42
N LEU A 133 5.02 -12.31 8.59
CA LEU A 133 4.77 -13.37 7.61
C LEU A 133 5.95 -13.49 6.63
N PHE A 134 6.44 -12.37 6.12
CA PHE A 134 7.60 -12.37 5.22
C PHE A 134 8.82 -13.00 5.89
N LEU A 135 9.14 -12.58 7.12
CA LEU A 135 10.30 -13.09 7.86
C LEU A 135 10.20 -14.59 8.12
N SER A 136 8.99 -15.10 8.30
CA SER A 136 8.77 -16.54 8.48
C SER A 136 9.06 -17.34 7.20
N LEU A 137 9.05 -16.69 6.05
CA LEU A 137 9.31 -17.31 4.76
C LEU A 137 10.75 -17.13 4.28
N CYS A 138 11.54 -16.29 4.95
CA CYS A 138 12.93 -16.09 4.59
C CYS A 138 13.80 -17.23 5.15
N ASP A 139 14.32 -18.06 4.27
CA ASP A 139 15.12 -19.24 4.66
C ASP A 139 16.33 -18.88 5.48
N VAL A 140 17.02 -17.79 5.15
CA VAL A 140 18.21 -17.35 5.87
C VAL A 140 17.86 -16.97 7.31
N CYS A 141 16.80 -16.19 7.49
CA CYS A 141 16.37 -15.74 8.82
C CYS A 141 15.84 -16.90 9.66
N VAL A 142 15.13 -17.83 9.05
CA VAL A 142 14.66 -19.04 9.76
C VAL A 142 15.82 -19.86 10.24
N LYS A 143 16.83 -20.08 9.39
CA LYS A 143 18.03 -20.84 9.77
C LYS A 143 18.82 -20.15 10.88
N GLU A 144 18.95 -18.83 10.82
CA GLU A 144 19.64 -18.08 11.88
C GLU A 144 18.94 -18.23 13.23
N ARG A 145 17.60 -18.18 13.24
CA ARG A 145 16.84 -18.39 14.46
C ARG A 145 17.03 -19.79 15.03
N GLU A 146 17.07 -20.80 14.19
CA GLU A 146 17.31 -22.16 14.60
C GLU A 146 18.72 -22.34 15.16
N ASN A 147 19.71 -21.64 14.59
CA ASN A 147 21.10 -21.74 15.03
C ASN A 147 21.41 -20.93 16.28
N CYS A 148 20.55 -19.98 16.64
CA CYS A 148 20.73 -19.11 17.82
C CYS A 148 20.12 -19.66 19.10
N GLN A 149 19.70 -20.90 19.11
CA GLN A 149 19.12 -21.53 20.30
C GLN A 149 20.17 -22.06 21.26
#